data_2d0b0a0fee60a6a367561c56fde5abda
#
_entry.id   2d0b0a0fee60a6a367561c56fde5abda
#
_cell.length_a   1.000
_cell.length_b   1.000
_cell.length_c   1.000
_cell.angle_alpha   90.00
_cell.angle_beta   90.00
_cell.angle_gamma   90.00
#
_symmetry.space_group_name_H-M   'P 1'
#
loop_
_entity.id
_entity.type
_entity.pdbx_description
1 polymer ?
#
loop_
_entity_poly.entity_id
_entity_poly.type
_entity_poly.pdbx_seq_one_letter_code
_entity_poly.pdbx_strand_id
1 'polypeptide(L)'
;MDSTSDPTFDWGPYTELRKKLPHPMAVGYPRASAEDRRSFQAYREWQIRTLGISFPESELRNLYAAKPDGGMGEYQTPVSVRDAITAGMRRPDYSGIRVPVLAFFTLPAPLENQIERYRPKTADERAAMEQVLAADLAWARRSIDRLKSGAPASRVVELPGADHYIFFSNESDVLLEIRQSVTTLR
;
A
#
# COMPACT_ATOMS: atom_id res chain seq x y z
N MET A 1 -1.48 4.68 -5.71
CA MET A 1 -1.54 3.91 -6.98
C MET A 1 -0.76 2.63 -6.75
N ASP A 2 -1.38 1.50 -6.92
CA ASP A 2 -0.78 0.20 -6.62
C ASP A 2 0.34 -0.12 -7.61
N SER A 3 1.44 -0.72 -7.12
CA SER A 3 2.57 -1.18 -7.92
C SER A 3 2.18 -2.18 -9.02
N THR A 4 1.05 -2.85 -8.86
CA THR A 4 0.52 -3.79 -9.83
C THR A 4 -0.09 -3.14 -11.08
N SER A 5 -0.18 -1.81 -11.15
CA SER A 5 -0.85 -1.12 -12.25
C SER A 5 0.01 -0.82 -13.48
N ASP A 6 1.31 -1.14 -13.46
CA ASP A 6 2.16 -0.99 -14.65
C ASP A 6 2.35 -2.34 -15.37
N PRO A 7 1.63 -2.59 -16.48
CA PRO A 7 1.73 -3.86 -17.21
C PRO A 7 3.10 -4.05 -17.90
N THR A 8 3.96 -3.03 -17.92
CA THR A 8 5.31 -3.12 -18.49
C THR A 8 6.36 -3.50 -17.46
N PHE A 9 6.01 -3.62 -16.18
CA PHE A 9 6.92 -4.06 -15.15
C PHE A 9 7.08 -5.57 -15.21
N ASP A 10 8.33 -6.04 -15.33
CA ASP A 10 8.63 -7.47 -15.27
C ASP A 10 8.59 -7.97 -13.81
N TRP A 11 7.48 -8.58 -13.48
CA TRP A 11 7.22 -9.14 -12.14
C TRP A 11 7.99 -10.42 -11.86
N GLY A 12 8.53 -11.11 -12.86
CA GLY A 12 9.22 -12.38 -12.69
C GLY A 12 10.40 -12.29 -11.72
N PRO A 13 11.43 -11.49 -12.03
CA PRO A 13 12.59 -11.32 -11.15
C PRO A 13 12.22 -10.79 -9.76
N TYR A 14 11.27 -9.84 -9.68
CA TYR A 14 10.79 -9.30 -8.43
C TYR A 14 10.11 -10.36 -7.55
N THR A 15 9.30 -11.23 -8.16
CA THR A 15 8.62 -12.32 -7.45
C THR A 15 9.64 -13.32 -6.89
N GLU A 16 10.69 -13.65 -7.64
CA GLU A 16 11.74 -14.54 -7.17
C GLU A 16 12.56 -13.94 -6.02
N LEU A 17 12.86 -12.64 -6.09
CA LEU A 17 13.49 -11.93 -4.96
C LEU A 17 12.62 -11.95 -3.70
N ARG A 18 11.33 -11.74 -3.84
CA ARG A 18 10.39 -11.75 -2.70
C ARG A 18 10.35 -13.09 -1.97
N LYS A 19 10.56 -14.21 -2.66
CA LYS A 19 10.63 -15.54 -2.03
C LYS A 19 11.81 -15.68 -1.05
N LYS A 20 12.84 -14.88 -1.22
CA LYS A 20 14.05 -14.87 -0.36
C LYS A 20 13.93 -13.93 0.83
N LEU A 21 12.86 -13.13 0.91
CA LEU A 21 12.67 -12.19 2.01
C LEU A 21 12.38 -12.93 3.32
N PRO A 22 12.77 -12.34 4.49
CA PRO A 22 12.42 -12.91 5.77
C PRO A 22 10.89 -12.96 5.95
N HIS A 23 10.40 -14.01 6.59
CA HIS A 23 9.01 -14.05 7.02
C HIS A 23 8.80 -13.04 8.18
N PRO A 24 7.75 -12.22 8.21
CA PRO A 24 6.56 -12.26 7.34
C PRO A 24 6.64 -11.43 6.06
N MET A 25 7.74 -10.75 5.77
CA MET A 25 7.85 -9.85 4.61
C MET A 25 7.59 -10.58 3.28
N ALA A 26 8.06 -11.82 3.15
CA ALA A 26 7.88 -12.65 1.94
C ALA A 26 6.40 -12.93 1.61
N VAL A 27 5.55 -13.03 2.62
CA VAL A 27 4.11 -13.34 2.46
C VAL A 27 3.21 -12.11 2.46
N GLY A 28 3.80 -10.92 2.55
CA GLY A 28 3.05 -9.66 2.65
C GLY A 28 2.55 -9.42 4.08
N TYR A 29 1.36 -8.83 4.19
CA TYR A 29 0.77 -8.55 5.50
C TYR A 29 0.57 -9.84 6.31
N PRO A 30 0.90 -9.81 7.62
CA PRO A 30 0.61 -10.93 8.52
C PRO A 30 -0.87 -11.30 8.44
N ARG A 31 -1.15 -12.61 8.52
CA ARG A 31 -2.53 -13.06 8.55
C ARG A 31 -3.05 -13.07 9.98
N ALA A 32 -4.25 -12.53 10.17
CA ALA A 32 -4.97 -12.62 11.42
C ALA A 32 -5.33 -14.08 11.74
N SER A 33 -5.08 -14.50 12.98
CA SER A 33 -5.47 -15.82 13.49
C SER A 33 -6.99 -15.95 13.62
N ALA A 34 -7.48 -17.15 13.91
CA ALA A 34 -8.89 -17.37 14.23
C ALA A 34 -9.31 -16.56 15.46
N GLU A 35 -8.43 -16.44 16.47
CA GLU A 35 -8.67 -15.66 17.66
C GLU A 35 -8.76 -14.15 17.36
N ASP A 36 -7.90 -13.63 16.50
CA ASP A 36 -7.99 -12.23 16.05
C ASP A 36 -9.27 -11.96 15.26
N ARG A 37 -9.86 -12.98 14.64
CA ARG A 37 -11.09 -12.91 13.83
C ARG A 37 -12.36 -13.29 14.60
N ARG A 38 -12.29 -13.52 15.91
CA ARG A 38 -13.45 -13.88 16.73
C ARG A 38 -14.51 -12.77 16.82
N SER A 39 -14.11 -11.51 16.59
CA SER A 39 -15.00 -10.36 16.45
C SER A 39 -14.37 -9.28 15.58
N PHE A 40 -15.16 -8.33 15.09
CA PHE A 40 -14.64 -7.16 14.39
C PHE A 40 -13.74 -6.29 15.27
N GLN A 41 -14.05 -6.19 16.56
CA GLN A 41 -13.20 -5.48 17.52
C GLN A 41 -11.86 -6.17 17.69
N ALA A 42 -11.80 -7.48 17.90
CA ALA A 42 -10.55 -8.23 18.03
C ALA A 42 -9.68 -8.09 16.77
N TYR A 43 -10.31 -8.06 15.60
CA TYR A 43 -9.60 -7.83 14.34
C TYR A 43 -9.00 -6.41 14.26
N ARG A 44 -9.71 -5.39 14.70
CA ARG A 44 -9.20 -4.02 14.79
C ARG A 44 -8.02 -3.91 15.74
N GLU A 45 -8.10 -4.54 16.90
CA GLU A 45 -7.00 -4.60 17.86
C GLU A 45 -5.76 -5.29 17.26
N TRP A 46 -5.99 -6.37 16.49
CA TRP A 46 -4.92 -7.02 15.72
C TRP A 46 -4.32 -6.09 14.66
N GLN A 47 -5.15 -5.34 13.92
CA GLN A 47 -4.68 -4.35 12.93
C GLN A 47 -3.78 -3.30 13.59
N ILE A 48 -4.20 -2.71 14.71
CA ILE A 48 -3.42 -1.72 15.46
C ILE A 48 -2.09 -2.33 15.90
N ARG A 49 -2.13 -3.50 16.53
CA ARG A 49 -0.94 -4.18 17.07
C ARG A 49 0.06 -4.58 15.99
N THR A 50 -0.44 -4.97 14.81
CA THR A 50 0.37 -5.62 13.77
C THR A 50 0.72 -4.68 12.63
N LEU A 51 -0.21 -3.79 12.26
CA LEU A 51 -0.07 -2.89 11.11
C LEU A 51 0.10 -1.43 11.52
N GLY A 52 -0.15 -1.09 12.79
CA GLY A 52 -0.14 0.29 13.27
C GLY A 52 -1.35 1.13 12.85
N ILE A 53 -2.28 0.54 12.11
CA ILE A 53 -3.51 1.20 11.63
C ILE A 53 -4.72 0.32 11.94
N SER A 54 -5.92 0.91 11.95
CA SER A 54 -7.18 0.16 12.06
C SER A 54 -8.26 0.83 11.24
N PHE A 55 -8.99 0.04 10.50
CA PHE A 55 -10.17 0.51 9.80
C PHE A 55 -11.34 0.71 10.79
N PRO A 56 -12.24 1.68 10.54
CA PRO A 56 -13.52 1.75 11.21
C PRO A 56 -14.29 0.43 11.10
N GLU A 57 -15.03 0.05 12.13
CA GLU A 57 -15.78 -1.20 12.11
C GLU A 57 -16.81 -1.24 10.98
N SER A 58 -17.43 -0.10 10.68
CA SER A 58 -18.37 0.03 9.56
C SER A 58 -17.74 -0.37 8.23
N GLU A 59 -16.49 0.03 7.99
CA GLU A 59 -15.76 -0.36 6.77
C GLU A 59 -15.42 -1.85 6.76
N LEU A 60 -15.02 -2.40 7.90
CA LEU A 60 -14.75 -3.83 8.00
C LEU A 60 -16.01 -4.67 7.74
N ARG A 61 -17.17 -4.21 8.20
CA ARG A 61 -18.47 -4.86 7.94
C ARG A 61 -18.91 -4.77 6.47
N ASN A 62 -18.44 -3.76 5.74
CA ASN A 62 -18.59 -3.68 4.29
C ASN A 62 -17.68 -4.66 3.54
N LEU A 63 -16.50 -4.94 4.09
CA LEU A 63 -15.50 -5.80 3.46
C LEU A 63 -15.68 -7.30 3.79
N TYR A 64 -16.17 -7.60 4.99
CA TYR A 64 -16.25 -8.97 5.50
C TYR A 64 -17.66 -9.31 5.99
N ALA A 65 -18.11 -10.51 5.67
CA ALA A 65 -19.37 -11.02 6.22
C ALA A 65 -19.27 -11.17 7.75
N ALA A 66 -20.36 -10.92 8.44
CA ALA A 66 -20.49 -11.27 9.84
C ALA A 66 -20.92 -12.75 9.97
N LYS A 67 -20.30 -13.49 10.87
CA LYS A 67 -20.75 -14.84 11.23
C LYS A 67 -21.91 -14.78 12.24
N PRO A 68 -22.71 -15.85 12.37
CA PRO A 68 -23.80 -15.90 13.35
C PRO A 68 -23.32 -15.75 14.80
N ASP A 69 -22.07 -16.13 15.11
CA ASP A 69 -21.44 -16.01 16.43
C ASP A 69 -20.82 -14.62 16.68
N GLY A 70 -20.99 -13.66 15.76
CA GLY A 70 -20.42 -12.32 15.82
C GLY A 70 -18.98 -12.22 15.29
N GLY A 71 -18.39 -13.33 14.89
CA GLY A 71 -17.05 -13.38 14.30
C GLY A 71 -16.99 -12.81 12.88
N MET A 72 -15.77 -12.53 12.40
CA MET A 72 -15.54 -12.16 11.01
C MET A 72 -15.59 -13.39 10.11
N GLY A 73 -16.37 -13.30 9.05
CA GLY A 73 -16.47 -14.27 7.99
C GLY A 73 -15.50 -13.99 6.83
N GLU A 74 -15.93 -14.43 5.65
CA GLU A 74 -15.16 -14.28 4.42
C GLU A 74 -15.25 -12.86 3.86
N TYR A 75 -14.27 -12.54 3.03
CA TYR A 75 -14.23 -11.29 2.28
C TYR A 75 -15.37 -11.26 1.26
N GLN A 76 -16.17 -10.18 1.27
CA GLN A 76 -17.43 -10.11 0.51
C GLN A 76 -17.25 -9.79 -0.96
N THR A 77 -16.13 -9.12 -1.33
CA THR A 77 -15.87 -8.80 -2.74
C THR A 77 -15.54 -10.08 -3.50
N PRO A 78 -16.34 -10.47 -4.51
CA PRO A 78 -16.06 -11.64 -5.31
C PRO A 78 -14.69 -11.58 -6.00
N VAL A 79 -14.03 -12.73 -6.10
CA VAL A 79 -12.71 -12.83 -6.78
C VAL A 79 -12.81 -12.32 -8.22
N SER A 80 -13.92 -12.61 -8.92
CA SER A 80 -14.19 -12.14 -10.28
C SER A 80 -14.14 -10.61 -10.44
N VAL A 81 -14.55 -9.85 -9.41
CA VAL A 81 -14.44 -8.38 -9.43
C VAL A 81 -12.98 -7.96 -9.39
N ARG A 82 -12.17 -8.56 -8.52
CA ARG A 82 -10.74 -8.29 -8.46
C ARG A 82 -10.03 -8.68 -9.75
N ASP A 83 -10.39 -9.82 -10.31
CA ASP A 83 -9.80 -10.30 -11.58
C ASP A 83 -10.18 -9.36 -12.74
N ALA A 84 -11.41 -8.87 -12.78
CA ALA A 84 -11.86 -7.89 -13.77
C ALA A 84 -11.12 -6.55 -13.62
N ILE A 85 -10.90 -6.07 -12.39
CA ILE A 85 -10.09 -4.87 -12.12
C ILE A 85 -8.67 -5.09 -12.63
N THR A 86 -8.05 -6.21 -12.30
CA THR A 86 -6.68 -6.54 -12.72
C THR A 86 -6.57 -6.63 -14.25
N ALA A 87 -7.52 -7.31 -14.90
CA ALA A 87 -7.56 -7.41 -16.37
C ALA A 87 -7.81 -6.04 -17.05
N GLY A 88 -8.50 -5.13 -16.36
CA GLY A 88 -8.77 -3.77 -16.82
C GLY A 88 -7.62 -2.78 -16.62
N MET A 89 -6.57 -3.15 -15.86
CA MET A 89 -5.44 -2.26 -15.60
C MET A 89 -4.75 -1.82 -16.89
N ARG A 90 -4.46 -0.54 -16.99
CA ARG A 90 -3.73 0.07 -18.12
C ARG A 90 -2.64 0.98 -17.57
N ARG A 91 -1.60 1.16 -18.34
CA ARG A 91 -0.58 2.17 -18.05
C ARG A 91 -1.25 3.54 -17.97
N PRO A 92 -1.10 4.28 -16.85
CA PRO A 92 -1.72 5.59 -16.71
C PRO A 92 -1.21 6.56 -17.77
N ASP A 93 -2.13 7.27 -18.42
CA ASP A 93 -1.87 8.44 -19.28
C ASP A 93 -2.40 9.68 -18.58
N TYR A 94 -1.51 10.57 -18.23
CA TYR A 94 -1.83 11.82 -17.54
C TYR A 94 -1.89 13.04 -18.50
N SER A 95 -1.62 12.84 -19.79
CA SER A 95 -1.51 13.93 -20.78
C SER A 95 -2.80 14.72 -20.99
N GLY A 96 -3.96 14.13 -20.66
CA GLY A 96 -5.27 14.79 -20.72
C GLY A 96 -5.62 15.65 -19.51
N ILE A 97 -4.81 15.63 -18.44
CA ILE A 97 -5.12 16.39 -17.23
C ILE A 97 -4.80 17.87 -17.42
N ARG A 98 -5.82 18.73 -17.24
CA ARG A 98 -5.74 20.19 -17.41
C ARG A 98 -6.04 20.97 -16.13
N VAL A 99 -6.27 20.26 -15.04
CA VAL A 99 -6.57 20.83 -13.72
C VAL A 99 -5.39 20.62 -12.78
N PRO A 100 -5.22 21.45 -11.75
CA PRO A 100 -4.24 21.21 -10.70
C PRO A 100 -4.47 19.86 -10.04
N VAL A 101 -3.38 19.15 -9.78
CA VAL A 101 -3.40 17.81 -9.14
C VAL A 101 -2.55 17.86 -7.89
N LEU A 102 -3.08 17.38 -6.77
CA LEU A 102 -2.32 16.99 -5.61
C LEU A 102 -2.23 15.47 -5.56
N ALA A 103 -1.01 14.94 -5.63
CA ALA A 103 -0.76 13.50 -5.63
C ALA A 103 0.14 13.09 -4.45
N PHE A 104 -0.28 12.08 -3.72
CA PHE A 104 0.52 11.48 -2.65
C PHE A 104 1.14 10.17 -3.15
N PHE A 105 2.43 10.01 -2.90
CA PHE A 105 3.16 8.79 -3.18
C PHE A 105 3.77 8.25 -1.90
N THR A 106 3.36 7.04 -1.52
CA THR A 106 4.05 6.31 -0.46
C THR A 106 5.36 5.77 -1.02
N LEU A 107 6.45 6.01 -0.30
CA LEU A 107 7.76 5.44 -0.62
C LEU A 107 8.09 4.36 0.40
N PRO A 108 8.90 3.36 0.03
CA PRO A 108 9.40 2.39 1.00
C PRO A 108 10.07 3.09 2.19
N ALA A 109 9.89 2.53 3.38
CA ALA A 109 10.65 2.97 4.55
C ALA A 109 12.16 2.73 4.32
N PRO A 110 13.05 3.54 4.93
CA PRO A 110 14.49 3.32 4.87
C PRO A 110 14.91 1.88 5.25
N LEU A 111 16.01 1.40 4.68
CA LEU A 111 16.46 0.02 4.88
C LEU A 111 16.65 -0.33 6.36
N GLU A 112 17.18 0.59 7.15
CA GLU A 112 17.41 0.41 8.58
C GLU A 112 16.10 0.09 9.32
N ASN A 113 15.03 0.82 9.00
CA ASN A 113 13.70 0.61 9.58
C ASN A 113 13.13 -0.75 9.14
N GLN A 114 13.39 -1.16 7.90
CA GLN A 114 12.97 -2.47 7.40
C GLN A 114 13.73 -3.59 8.11
N ILE A 115 15.06 -3.44 8.29
CA ILE A 115 15.89 -4.40 9.02
C ILE A 115 15.43 -4.52 10.48
N GLU A 116 15.18 -3.40 11.15
CA GLU A 116 14.68 -3.40 12.53
C GLU A 116 13.33 -4.13 12.64
N ARG A 117 12.42 -3.86 11.71
CA ARG A 117 11.07 -4.44 11.69
C ARG A 117 11.08 -5.93 11.37
N TYR A 118 11.81 -6.36 10.36
CA TYR A 118 11.73 -7.72 9.81
C TYR A 118 12.87 -8.65 10.25
N ARG A 119 13.95 -8.10 10.82
CA ARG A 119 15.05 -8.84 11.46
C ARG A 119 15.58 -9.98 10.59
N PRO A 120 16.17 -9.69 9.41
CA PRO A 120 16.73 -10.72 8.54
C PRO A 120 17.77 -11.55 9.29
N LYS A 121 17.70 -12.88 9.16
CA LYS A 121 18.56 -13.82 9.88
C LYS A 121 19.81 -14.21 9.11
N THR A 122 19.80 -14.01 7.79
CA THR A 122 20.91 -14.39 6.91
C THR A 122 21.34 -13.21 6.04
N ALA A 123 22.56 -13.28 5.50
CA ALA A 123 23.07 -12.32 4.55
C ALA A 123 22.23 -12.29 3.27
N ASP A 124 21.73 -13.46 2.82
CA ASP A 124 20.88 -13.57 1.63
C ASP A 124 19.53 -12.89 1.82
N GLU A 125 18.88 -13.04 3.00
CA GLU A 125 17.65 -12.34 3.33
C GLU A 125 17.87 -10.82 3.32
N ARG A 126 18.97 -10.35 3.88
CA ARG A 126 19.34 -8.93 3.90
C ARG A 126 19.56 -8.40 2.48
N ALA A 127 20.33 -9.11 1.68
CA ALA A 127 20.58 -8.74 0.29
C ALA A 127 19.29 -8.73 -0.55
N ALA A 128 18.38 -9.68 -0.32
CA ALA A 128 17.06 -9.68 -0.96
C ALA A 128 16.23 -8.47 -0.55
N MET A 129 16.25 -8.08 0.73
CA MET A 129 15.56 -6.87 1.21
C MET A 129 16.10 -5.61 0.52
N GLU A 130 17.41 -5.46 0.43
CA GLU A 130 18.05 -4.32 -0.24
C GLU A 130 17.63 -4.22 -1.72
N GLN A 131 17.61 -5.36 -2.43
CA GLN A 131 17.23 -5.41 -3.84
C GLN A 131 15.74 -5.12 -4.06
N VAL A 132 14.86 -5.67 -3.22
CA VAL A 132 13.42 -5.40 -3.27
C VAL A 132 13.14 -3.93 -2.99
N LEU A 133 13.77 -3.38 -1.95
CA LEU A 133 13.64 -1.97 -1.60
C LEU A 133 14.09 -1.04 -2.74
N ALA A 134 15.22 -1.35 -3.37
CA ALA A 134 15.73 -0.59 -4.52
C ALA A 134 14.77 -0.67 -5.72
N ALA A 135 14.19 -1.85 -5.99
CA ALA A 135 13.21 -2.03 -7.05
C ALA A 135 11.91 -1.26 -6.79
N ASP A 136 11.39 -1.31 -5.55
CA ASP A 136 10.20 -0.57 -5.14
C ASP A 136 10.40 0.93 -5.25
N LEU A 137 11.56 1.44 -4.80
CA LEU A 137 11.89 2.85 -4.90
C LEU A 137 12.02 3.30 -6.36
N ALA A 138 12.72 2.53 -7.18
CA ALA A 138 12.87 2.82 -8.61
C ALA A 138 11.51 2.82 -9.32
N TRP A 139 10.61 1.91 -8.96
CA TRP A 139 9.25 1.89 -9.48
C TRP A 139 8.46 3.13 -9.05
N ALA A 140 8.51 3.52 -7.78
CA ALA A 140 7.84 4.71 -7.26
C ALA A 140 8.34 5.98 -7.98
N ARG A 141 9.66 6.11 -8.16
CA ARG A 141 10.26 7.25 -8.90
C ARG A 141 9.77 7.32 -10.34
N ARG A 142 9.76 6.21 -11.07
CA ARG A 142 9.22 6.17 -12.46
C ARG A 142 7.74 6.59 -12.50
N SER A 143 6.95 6.21 -11.49
CA SER A 143 5.54 6.58 -11.41
C SER A 143 5.35 8.08 -11.16
N ILE A 144 6.16 8.68 -10.29
CA ILE A 144 6.22 10.11 -10.02
C ILE A 144 6.62 10.88 -11.29
N ASP A 145 7.69 10.46 -11.95
CA ASP A 145 8.20 11.10 -13.17
C ASP A 145 7.16 11.08 -14.29
N ARG A 146 6.45 9.97 -14.44
CA ARG A 146 5.36 9.84 -15.41
C ARG A 146 4.22 10.82 -15.12
N LEU A 147 3.82 10.95 -13.86
CA LEU A 147 2.81 11.94 -13.47
C LEU A 147 3.28 13.37 -13.78
N LYS A 148 4.48 13.73 -13.35
CA LYS A 148 5.05 15.07 -13.57
C LYS A 148 5.21 15.39 -15.05
N SER A 149 5.59 14.41 -15.87
CA SER A 149 5.71 14.59 -17.33
C SER A 149 4.36 14.75 -18.01
N GLY A 150 3.34 14.00 -17.61
CA GLY A 150 2.00 14.06 -18.20
C GLY A 150 1.11 15.18 -17.66
N ALA A 151 1.31 15.59 -16.40
CA ALA A 151 0.58 16.66 -15.73
C ALA A 151 1.57 17.60 -15.02
N PRO A 152 2.23 18.53 -15.73
CA PRO A 152 3.31 19.36 -15.18
C PRO A 152 2.88 20.27 -14.01
N ALA A 153 1.59 20.62 -13.94
CA ALA A 153 1.02 21.40 -12.83
C ALA A 153 0.70 20.55 -11.59
N SER A 154 1.10 19.27 -11.55
CA SER A 154 0.88 18.42 -10.39
C SER A 154 1.86 18.75 -9.27
N ARG A 155 1.31 18.86 -8.06
CA ARG A 155 2.08 18.86 -6.80
C ARG A 155 2.18 17.43 -6.30
N VAL A 156 3.39 16.95 -6.11
CA VAL A 156 3.66 15.61 -5.59
C VAL A 156 4.16 15.72 -4.15
N VAL A 157 3.54 14.99 -3.25
CA VAL A 157 3.94 14.81 -1.86
C VAL A 157 4.42 13.38 -1.69
N GLU A 158 5.68 13.22 -1.31
CA GLU A 158 6.30 11.93 -1.04
C GLU A 158 6.22 11.64 0.45
N LEU A 159 5.75 10.45 0.82
CA LEU A 159 5.56 10.00 2.19
C LEU A 159 6.41 8.74 2.45
N PRO A 160 7.68 8.89 2.86
CA PRO A 160 8.56 7.76 3.14
C PRO A 160 8.04 6.93 4.32
N GLY A 161 7.94 5.61 4.14
CA GLY A 161 7.49 4.68 5.17
C GLY A 161 6.00 4.72 5.48
N ALA A 162 5.22 5.55 4.78
CA ALA A 162 3.78 5.58 4.94
C ALA A 162 3.12 4.30 4.45
N ASP A 163 2.02 3.91 5.09
CA ASP A 163 1.18 2.81 4.65
C ASP A 163 0.43 3.16 3.34
N HIS A 164 -0.08 2.14 2.65
CA HIS A 164 -0.97 2.34 1.50
C HIS A 164 -2.20 3.20 1.86
N TYR A 165 -2.67 3.08 3.09
CA TYR A 165 -3.82 3.84 3.61
C TYR A 165 -3.36 5.12 4.33
N ILE A 166 -2.76 6.04 3.58
CA ILE A 166 -2.20 7.30 4.09
C ILE A 166 -3.19 8.14 4.90
N PHE A 167 -4.49 8.03 4.63
CA PHE A 167 -5.54 8.73 5.38
C PHE A 167 -5.68 8.22 6.83
N PHE A 168 -5.12 7.05 7.15
CA PHE A 168 -5.06 6.53 8.51
C PHE A 168 -3.66 6.66 9.11
N SER A 169 -2.62 6.38 8.34
CA SER A 169 -1.24 6.40 8.85
C SER A 169 -0.64 7.80 8.94
N ASN A 170 -1.05 8.72 8.05
CA ASN A 170 -0.48 10.06 7.89
C ASN A 170 -1.56 11.13 7.78
N GLU A 171 -2.69 10.98 8.50
CA GLU A 171 -3.85 11.85 8.40
C GLU A 171 -3.49 13.34 8.51
N SER A 172 -2.68 13.72 9.50
CA SER A 172 -2.31 15.10 9.75
C SER A 172 -1.57 15.73 8.56
N ASP A 173 -0.60 14.99 7.99
CA ASP A 173 0.19 15.46 6.86
C ASP A 173 -0.69 15.59 5.61
N VAL A 174 -1.53 14.59 5.37
CA VAL A 174 -2.47 14.58 4.23
C VAL A 174 -3.45 15.74 4.31
N LEU A 175 -4.06 15.98 5.48
CA LEU A 175 -5.00 17.08 5.67
C LEU A 175 -4.31 18.45 5.53
N LEU A 176 -3.08 18.61 6.03
CA LEU A 176 -2.31 19.83 5.87
C LEU A 176 -2.07 20.14 4.39
N GLU A 177 -1.60 19.16 3.63
CA GLU A 177 -1.30 19.29 2.21
C GLU A 177 -2.56 19.59 1.38
N ILE A 178 -3.68 18.93 1.68
CA ILE A 178 -4.96 19.20 1.03
C ILE A 178 -5.39 20.65 1.30
N ARG A 179 -5.35 21.12 2.56
CA ARG A 179 -5.72 22.49 2.92
C ARG A 179 -4.86 23.52 2.19
N GLN A 180 -3.55 23.33 2.16
CA GLN A 180 -2.62 24.20 1.43
C GLN A 180 -2.94 24.23 -0.06
N SER A 181 -3.17 23.06 -0.67
CA SER A 181 -3.48 22.94 -2.08
C SER A 181 -4.78 23.67 -2.45
N VAL A 182 -5.84 23.49 -1.68
CA VAL A 182 -7.13 24.18 -1.90
C VAL A 182 -7.02 25.68 -1.72
N THR A 183 -6.20 26.16 -0.76
CA THR A 183 -6.01 27.59 -0.53
C THR A 183 -5.28 28.28 -1.70
N THR A 184 -4.34 27.57 -2.34
CA THR A 184 -3.60 28.12 -3.49
C THR A 184 -4.40 28.15 -4.80
N LEU A 185 -5.58 27.54 -4.86
CA LEU A 185 -6.47 27.51 -6.02
C LEU A 185 -7.49 28.68 -6.02
N ARG A 186 -7.49 29.50 -4.97
CA ARG A 186 -8.35 30.69 -4.86
C ARG A 186 -7.61 31.93 -5.29
#